data_9e97360cc99046e72488cb349cc8c9d7
#
_entry.id   9e97360cc99046e72488cb349cc8c9d7
#
_cell.length_a   1.000
_cell.length_b   1.000
_cell.length_c   1.000
_cell.angle_alpha   90.00
_cell.angle_beta   90.00
_cell.angle_gamma   90.00
#
_symmetry.space_group_name_H-M   'P 1'
#
loop_
_entity.id
_entity.type
_entity.pdbx_description
1 polymer ?
#
loop_
_entity_poly.entity_id
_entity_poly.type
_entity_poly.pdbx_seq_one_letter_code
_entity_poly.pdbx_strand_id
1 'polypeptide(L)'
;MSCVCCLLFQVFYFTAIYGYPCYALIKSKPNKLWLLYFLILGLLYIIESKFLILFRFLSYKWLLNILYTIKALFFLWLYHPTFLGALLLEQIYGKIIDNIFSTLNPSIGQHLSKLGFSNKAVLISDIKYTSYEDSSEKIPFIYDETQEKENEEQIKEVRNPILPVNKKLNNGKEIPYIGLGTSRISNIIDVVYNSIKDGMRLIDTAFKYGNEEDIGKGIKRALDDGLCKRENLFIIGKIWITDKNDPEKAIKESLKKLQLKYLDLYLDHWPSGNDYTDINDIKKQVSIYDFWPKMESLVEKGLTRSIGCSNYNVQSLLNLLSFCKIKPVANEVEFHPYYYQENLKKFCDKENIALIAYYPLAHGNGAKQYSREHKGQMDIFDELSVILLVNKYNKTPGQIILNWEVAQGIIAIPGSSNPKRAEENLGALDFEMSEEDLKSLNVFGKKKKFCGCKRFFGMDIMA
;
A
#
# COMPACT_ATOMS: atom_id res chain seq x y z
N MET A 1 -10.88 -21.88 -47.15
CA MET A 1 -10.33 -21.62 -45.80
C MET A 1 -9.24 -20.54 -45.75
N SER A 2 -8.45 -20.32 -46.77
CA SER A 2 -7.35 -19.33 -46.77
C SER A 2 -7.80 -17.85 -46.71
N CYS A 3 -8.99 -17.51 -47.20
CA CYS A 3 -9.43 -16.13 -47.32
C CYS A 3 -9.97 -15.56 -45.97
N VAL A 4 -10.65 -16.38 -45.18
CA VAL A 4 -11.21 -15.96 -43.86
C VAL A 4 -10.13 -15.77 -42.82
N CYS A 5 -9.13 -16.67 -42.77
CA CYS A 5 -7.99 -16.52 -41.89
C CYS A 5 -7.15 -15.27 -42.20
N CYS A 6 -7.00 -14.93 -43.50
CA CYS A 6 -6.29 -13.72 -43.90
C CYS A 6 -7.06 -12.46 -43.52
N LEU A 7 -8.38 -12.48 -43.64
CA LEU A 7 -9.24 -11.35 -43.25
C LEU A 7 -9.25 -11.16 -41.71
N LEU A 8 -9.40 -12.24 -40.95
CA LEU A 8 -9.32 -12.21 -39.48
C LEU A 8 -7.95 -11.72 -38.99
N PHE A 9 -6.87 -12.14 -39.64
CA PHE A 9 -5.54 -11.69 -39.35
C PHE A 9 -5.37 -10.19 -39.63
N GLN A 10 -5.87 -9.70 -40.77
CA GLN A 10 -5.83 -8.28 -41.10
C GLN A 10 -6.66 -7.44 -40.11
N VAL A 11 -7.84 -7.90 -39.70
CA VAL A 11 -8.67 -7.22 -38.71
C VAL A 11 -7.96 -7.18 -37.34
N PHE A 12 -7.39 -8.31 -36.91
CA PHE A 12 -6.59 -8.37 -35.70
C PHE A 12 -5.37 -7.45 -35.74
N TYR A 13 -4.62 -7.47 -36.85
CA TYR A 13 -3.48 -6.61 -37.07
C TYR A 13 -3.85 -5.12 -37.03
N PHE A 14 -4.92 -4.72 -37.73
CA PHE A 14 -5.41 -3.34 -37.73
C PHE A 14 -5.87 -2.90 -36.33
N THR A 15 -6.60 -3.76 -35.61
CA THR A 15 -7.09 -3.46 -34.27
C THR A 15 -5.96 -3.35 -33.26
N ALA A 16 -4.96 -4.23 -33.33
CA ALA A 16 -3.80 -4.19 -32.43
C ALA A 16 -2.88 -3.00 -32.69
N ILE A 17 -2.64 -2.64 -33.94
CA ILE A 17 -1.65 -1.61 -34.30
C ILE A 17 -2.25 -0.20 -34.34
N TYR A 18 -3.49 -0.06 -34.73
CA TYR A 18 -4.12 1.24 -34.92
C TYR A 18 -5.32 1.49 -33.96
N GLY A 19 -6.18 0.49 -33.78
CA GLY A 19 -7.41 0.65 -33.02
C GLY A 19 -7.19 0.85 -31.53
N TYR A 20 -6.36 0.02 -30.93
CA TYR A 20 -6.12 0.07 -29.49
C TYR A 20 -5.26 1.28 -29.06
N PRO A 21 -4.19 1.65 -29.79
CA PRO A 21 -3.47 2.88 -29.50
C PRO A 21 -4.30 4.14 -29.68
N CYS A 22 -5.14 4.21 -30.73
CA CYS A 22 -6.08 5.33 -30.91
C CYS A 22 -7.10 5.41 -29.77
N TYR A 23 -7.65 4.28 -29.34
CA TYR A 23 -8.56 4.24 -28.19
C TYR A 23 -7.89 4.71 -26.89
N ALA A 24 -6.66 4.28 -26.65
CA ALA A 24 -5.89 4.69 -25.48
C ALA A 24 -5.51 6.19 -25.52
N LEU A 25 -5.20 6.74 -26.70
CA LEU A 25 -4.94 8.16 -26.91
C LEU A 25 -6.17 9.03 -26.60
N ILE A 26 -7.36 8.57 -26.94
CA ILE A 26 -8.61 9.27 -26.64
C ILE A 26 -8.85 9.30 -25.12
N LYS A 27 -8.39 8.30 -24.39
CA LYS A 27 -8.57 8.19 -22.92
C LYS A 27 -7.41 8.74 -22.08
N SER A 28 -6.21 8.85 -22.62
CA SER A 28 -5.02 9.31 -21.90
C SER A 28 -4.50 10.63 -22.43
N LYS A 29 -3.95 11.48 -21.55
CA LYS A 29 -3.19 12.65 -22.02
C LYS A 29 -1.96 12.17 -22.78
N PRO A 30 -1.62 12.77 -23.95
CA PRO A 30 -0.44 12.38 -24.73
C PRO A 30 0.82 12.57 -23.86
N ASN A 31 1.57 11.50 -23.70
CA ASN A 31 2.85 11.50 -23.01
C ASN A 31 3.99 11.13 -23.95
N LYS A 32 5.25 11.27 -23.52
CA LYS A 32 6.45 10.93 -24.34
C LYS A 32 6.42 9.51 -24.89
N LEU A 33 5.87 8.55 -24.15
CA LEU A 33 5.76 7.15 -24.57
C LEU A 33 4.86 6.98 -25.80
N TRP A 34 3.77 7.74 -25.89
CA TRP A 34 2.88 7.75 -27.06
C TRP A 34 3.57 8.36 -28.27
N LEU A 35 4.32 9.44 -28.08
CA LEU A 35 5.10 10.06 -29.15
C LEU A 35 6.17 9.11 -29.69
N LEU A 36 6.89 8.41 -28.81
CA LEU A 36 7.86 7.39 -29.13
C LEU A 36 7.21 6.22 -29.90
N TYR A 37 6.05 5.76 -29.45
CA TYR A 37 5.27 4.72 -30.12
C TYR A 37 4.95 5.09 -31.56
N PHE A 38 4.43 6.31 -31.81
CA PHE A 38 4.09 6.76 -33.16
C PHE A 38 5.34 6.99 -34.05
N LEU A 39 6.43 7.42 -33.42
CA LEU A 39 7.70 7.59 -34.15
C LEU A 39 8.28 6.23 -34.63
N ILE A 40 8.24 5.24 -33.72
CA ILE A 40 8.62 3.85 -34.05
C ILE A 40 7.67 3.27 -35.13
N LEU A 41 6.37 3.51 -35.00
CA LEU A 41 5.36 3.08 -35.97
C LEU A 41 5.65 3.68 -37.34
N GLY A 42 5.98 4.98 -37.41
CA GLY A 42 6.35 5.69 -38.65
C GLY A 42 7.62 5.14 -39.28
N LEU A 43 8.66 4.91 -38.47
CA LEU A 43 9.92 4.32 -38.95
C LEU A 43 9.73 2.90 -39.49
N LEU A 44 8.96 2.07 -38.78
CA LEU A 44 8.64 0.72 -39.24
C LEU A 44 7.81 0.71 -40.52
N TYR A 45 6.90 1.67 -40.67
CA TYR A 45 6.13 1.85 -41.90
C TYR A 45 7.04 2.19 -43.10
N ILE A 46 8.03 3.07 -42.92
CA ILE A 46 9.03 3.42 -43.96
C ILE A 46 9.88 2.21 -44.32
N ILE A 47 10.37 1.48 -43.30
CA ILE A 47 11.15 0.25 -43.53
C ILE A 47 10.30 -0.79 -44.26
N GLU A 48 9.06 -1.02 -43.84
CA GLU A 48 8.12 -1.96 -44.41
C GLU A 48 7.81 -1.61 -45.89
N SER A 49 7.61 -0.32 -46.20
CA SER A 49 7.33 0.13 -47.55
C SER A 49 8.50 -0.18 -48.54
N LYS A 50 9.74 -0.11 -48.05
CA LYS A 50 10.93 -0.46 -48.81
C LYS A 50 11.13 -1.97 -48.96
N PHE A 51 10.86 -2.74 -47.88
CA PHE A 51 10.91 -4.20 -47.88
C PHE A 51 9.80 -4.85 -48.73
N LEU A 52 8.57 -4.30 -48.68
CA LEU A 52 7.46 -4.79 -49.49
C LEU A 52 7.74 -4.76 -50.98
N ILE A 53 8.52 -3.80 -51.48
CA ILE A 53 8.97 -3.73 -52.85
C ILE A 53 9.90 -4.90 -53.17
N LEU A 54 10.83 -5.24 -52.26
CA LEU A 54 11.76 -6.35 -52.44
C LEU A 54 11.08 -7.72 -52.35
N PHE A 55 10.13 -7.89 -51.40
CA PHE A 55 9.39 -9.16 -51.20
C PHE A 55 8.31 -9.42 -52.25
N ARG A 56 7.74 -8.39 -52.89
CA ARG A 56 6.84 -8.56 -54.06
C ARG A 56 7.54 -9.26 -55.20
N PHE A 57 8.86 -9.05 -55.36
CA PHE A 57 9.67 -9.73 -56.38
C PHE A 57 9.93 -11.21 -56.07
N LEU A 58 9.89 -11.61 -54.79
CA LEU A 58 10.29 -12.95 -54.33
C LEU A 58 9.14 -13.94 -54.13
N SER A 59 7.86 -13.53 -54.35
CA SER A 59 6.64 -14.37 -54.23
C SER A 59 6.43 -15.16 -52.92
N TYR A 60 7.11 -14.81 -51.83
CA TYR A 60 7.01 -15.53 -50.54
C TYR A 60 5.92 -14.95 -49.64
N LYS A 61 4.65 -15.17 -49.97
CA LYS A 61 3.49 -14.72 -49.15
C LYS A 61 3.51 -15.22 -47.71
N TRP A 62 4.00 -16.42 -47.44
CA TRP A 62 4.06 -16.99 -46.09
C TRP A 62 5.08 -16.29 -45.21
N LEU A 63 6.23 -15.84 -45.73
CA LEU A 63 7.24 -15.10 -44.99
C LEU A 63 6.72 -13.71 -44.57
N LEU A 64 5.92 -13.08 -45.42
CA LEU A 64 5.27 -11.82 -45.14
C LEU A 64 4.29 -11.93 -43.96
N ASN A 65 3.52 -13.02 -43.89
CA ASN A 65 2.60 -13.30 -42.79
C ASN A 65 3.35 -13.51 -41.45
N ILE A 66 4.50 -14.18 -41.46
CA ILE A 66 5.37 -14.35 -40.30
C ILE A 66 5.87 -12.99 -39.80
N LEU A 67 6.38 -12.14 -40.71
CA LEU A 67 6.87 -10.80 -40.38
C LEU A 67 5.77 -9.92 -39.77
N TYR A 68 4.55 -9.98 -40.32
CA TYR A 68 3.41 -9.26 -39.75
C TYR A 68 3.01 -9.78 -38.39
N THR A 69 3.08 -11.10 -38.15
CA THR A 69 2.82 -11.69 -36.83
C THR A 69 3.87 -11.24 -35.82
N ILE A 70 5.15 -11.28 -36.17
CA ILE A 70 6.25 -10.81 -35.32
C ILE A 70 6.07 -9.33 -34.96
N LYS A 71 5.74 -8.50 -35.99
CA LYS A 71 5.48 -7.07 -35.81
C LYS A 71 4.29 -6.82 -34.86
N ALA A 72 3.18 -7.54 -35.02
CA ALA A 72 2.02 -7.42 -34.15
C ALA A 72 2.35 -7.82 -32.71
N LEU A 73 3.08 -8.92 -32.51
CA LEU A 73 3.53 -9.38 -31.20
C LEU A 73 4.49 -8.37 -30.53
N PHE A 74 5.39 -7.77 -31.32
CA PHE A 74 6.30 -6.74 -30.84
C PHE A 74 5.57 -5.49 -30.37
N PHE A 75 4.54 -5.03 -31.10
CA PHE A 75 3.72 -3.90 -30.67
C PHE A 75 2.86 -4.22 -29.46
N LEU A 76 2.29 -5.42 -29.38
CA LEU A 76 1.61 -5.88 -28.17
C LEU A 76 2.54 -5.91 -26.96
N TRP A 77 3.79 -6.36 -27.16
CA TRP A 77 4.82 -6.36 -26.12
C TRP A 77 5.20 -4.93 -25.69
N LEU A 78 5.39 -4.02 -26.63
CA LEU A 78 5.69 -2.61 -26.32
C LEU A 78 4.57 -1.94 -25.53
N TYR A 79 3.34 -2.33 -25.83
CA TYR A 79 2.15 -1.69 -25.29
C TYR A 79 1.67 -2.29 -23.97
N HIS A 80 1.97 -3.55 -23.71
CA HIS A 80 1.45 -4.22 -22.52
C HIS A 80 2.09 -3.67 -21.24
N PRO A 81 1.30 -3.22 -20.25
CA PRO A 81 1.82 -2.56 -19.05
C PRO A 81 2.81 -3.40 -18.25
N THR A 82 2.73 -4.73 -18.36
CA THR A 82 3.61 -5.67 -17.64
C THR A 82 4.94 -5.94 -18.34
N PHE A 83 5.11 -5.54 -19.60
CA PHE A 83 6.30 -5.90 -20.38
C PHE A 83 7.34 -4.80 -20.53
N LEU A 84 7.16 -3.62 -19.93
CA LEU A 84 8.19 -2.56 -19.89
C LEU A 84 8.95 -2.29 -21.20
N GLY A 85 8.47 -2.81 -22.36
CA GLY A 85 9.19 -2.75 -23.62
C GLY A 85 9.42 -1.32 -24.11
N ALA A 86 8.45 -0.43 -23.91
CA ALA A 86 8.59 0.98 -24.25
C ALA A 86 9.62 1.70 -23.36
N LEU A 87 9.67 1.36 -22.07
CA LEU A 87 10.66 1.89 -21.13
C LEU A 87 12.07 1.40 -21.44
N LEU A 88 12.20 0.12 -21.84
CA LEU A 88 13.49 -0.43 -22.25
C LEU A 88 14.03 0.26 -23.49
N LEU A 89 13.19 0.55 -24.49
CA LEU A 89 13.59 1.31 -25.68
C LEU A 89 13.91 2.76 -25.34
N GLU A 90 13.20 3.40 -24.43
CA GLU A 90 13.55 4.73 -23.95
C GLU A 90 14.91 4.72 -23.24
N GLN A 91 15.20 3.71 -22.43
CA GLN A 91 16.49 3.55 -21.77
C GLN A 91 17.66 3.34 -22.76
N ILE A 92 17.45 2.55 -23.79
CA ILE A 92 18.50 2.24 -24.79
C ILE A 92 18.71 3.39 -25.78
N TYR A 93 17.63 4.02 -26.23
CA TYR A 93 17.65 5.00 -27.33
C TYR A 93 17.30 6.43 -26.91
N GLY A 94 16.96 6.67 -25.61
CA GLY A 94 16.50 7.97 -25.13
C GLY A 94 17.46 9.11 -25.45
N LYS A 95 18.77 8.92 -25.26
CA LYS A 95 19.79 9.90 -25.62
C LYS A 95 19.87 10.22 -27.12
N ILE A 96 19.61 9.21 -27.96
CA ILE A 96 19.59 9.38 -29.43
C ILE A 96 18.35 10.18 -29.83
N ILE A 97 17.22 9.87 -29.18
CA ILE A 97 15.93 10.55 -29.41
C ILE A 97 16.00 12.01 -28.93
N ASP A 98 16.57 12.27 -27.76
CA ASP A 98 16.76 13.62 -27.23
C ASP A 98 17.70 14.46 -28.14
N ASN A 99 18.76 13.86 -28.69
CA ASN A 99 19.62 14.51 -29.67
C ASN A 99 18.89 14.80 -31.00
N ILE A 100 18.06 13.91 -31.50
CA ILE A 100 17.24 14.12 -32.70
C ILE A 100 16.25 15.28 -32.46
N PHE A 101 15.58 15.30 -31.30
CA PHE A 101 14.64 16.36 -30.95
C PHE A 101 15.30 17.72 -30.71
N SER A 102 16.49 17.76 -30.12
CA SER A 102 17.25 19.01 -29.96
C SER A 102 17.79 19.57 -31.30
N THR A 103 17.97 18.71 -32.30
CA THR A 103 18.46 19.08 -33.66
C THR A 103 17.30 19.43 -34.60
N LEU A 104 16.08 18.98 -34.30
CA LEU A 104 14.88 19.34 -35.06
C LEU A 104 14.46 20.77 -34.69
N ASN A 105 14.77 21.67 -35.62
CA ASN A 105 14.51 23.10 -35.74
C ASN A 105 13.61 23.75 -34.63
N PRO A 106 14.05 24.86 -34.01
CA PRO A 106 13.35 25.63 -32.95
C PRO A 106 11.90 26.03 -33.29
N SER A 107 11.55 26.10 -34.57
CA SER A 107 10.19 26.41 -35.02
C SER A 107 9.14 25.33 -34.66
N ILE A 108 9.55 24.07 -34.51
CA ILE A 108 8.64 22.98 -34.11
C ILE A 108 8.34 23.10 -32.60
N GLY A 109 9.31 23.50 -31.78
CA GLY A 109 9.11 23.76 -30.33
C GLY A 109 8.10 24.87 -30.07
N GLN A 110 8.13 25.94 -30.87
CA GLN A 110 7.13 27.02 -30.78
C GLN A 110 5.72 26.59 -31.23
N HIS A 111 5.61 25.70 -32.20
CA HIS A 111 4.30 25.15 -32.61
C HIS A 111 3.70 24.21 -31.55
N LEU A 112 4.54 23.39 -30.90
CA LEU A 112 4.10 22.49 -29.83
C LEU A 112 3.70 23.27 -28.55
N SER A 113 4.39 24.37 -28.23
CA SER A 113 4.00 25.24 -27.11
C SER A 113 2.65 25.94 -27.35
N LYS A 114 2.32 26.29 -28.60
CA LYS A 114 1.00 26.82 -28.95
C LYS A 114 -0.14 25.80 -28.86
N LEU A 115 0.20 24.50 -28.87
CA LEU A 115 -0.75 23.39 -28.68
C LEU A 115 -0.89 22.97 -27.21
N GLY A 116 -0.37 23.76 -26.27
CA GLY A 116 -0.52 23.52 -24.82
C GLY A 116 0.52 22.56 -24.23
N PHE A 117 1.56 22.20 -24.98
CA PHE A 117 2.69 21.45 -24.43
C PHE A 117 3.62 22.40 -23.71
N SER A 118 3.54 22.41 -22.37
CA SER A 118 4.38 23.22 -21.49
C SER A 118 5.86 22.80 -21.62
N ASN A 119 6.76 23.78 -21.74
CA ASN A 119 8.23 23.60 -21.71
C ASN A 119 8.78 23.11 -20.35
N LYS A 120 7.93 22.76 -19.39
CA LYS A 120 8.27 22.05 -18.16
C LYS A 120 8.07 20.54 -18.35
N ALA A 121 8.65 19.95 -19.40
CA ALA A 121 8.98 18.55 -19.36
C ALA A 121 10.15 18.41 -18.37
N VAL A 122 9.86 17.94 -17.15
CA VAL A 122 10.92 17.42 -16.25
C VAL A 122 11.66 16.37 -17.06
N LEU A 123 12.88 16.69 -17.45
CA LEU A 123 13.77 15.76 -18.15
C LEU A 123 13.99 14.56 -17.22
N ILE A 124 13.60 13.37 -17.68
CA ILE A 124 13.96 12.09 -17.04
C ILE A 124 15.51 11.92 -17.03
N SER A 125 16.24 12.81 -17.71
CA SER A 125 17.71 12.91 -17.67
C SER A 125 18.31 13.14 -16.29
N ASP A 126 17.52 13.60 -15.30
CA ASP A 126 18.00 13.81 -13.93
C ASP A 126 17.87 12.56 -13.05
N ILE A 127 17.23 11.50 -13.55
CA ILE A 127 17.25 10.18 -12.92
C ILE A 127 18.50 9.47 -13.42
N LYS A 128 19.59 9.53 -12.66
CA LYS A 128 20.78 8.70 -12.89
C LYS A 128 20.43 7.23 -12.63
N TYR A 129 20.06 6.51 -13.68
CA TYR A 129 20.07 5.05 -13.65
C TYR A 129 21.50 4.56 -13.84
N THR A 130 22.14 4.08 -12.79
CA THR A 130 23.32 3.26 -12.90
C THR A 130 22.91 1.85 -13.34
N SER A 131 23.60 1.31 -14.34
CA SER A 131 23.44 -0.06 -14.83
C SER A 131 23.57 -1.07 -13.68
N TYR A 132 22.63 -2.02 -13.64
CA TYR A 132 22.66 -3.16 -12.72
C TYR A 132 23.78 -4.12 -13.16
N GLU A 133 24.99 -3.88 -12.69
CA GLU A 133 26.01 -4.89 -12.48
C GLU A 133 26.41 -4.83 -11.01
N ASP A 134 26.01 -5.88 -10.33
CA ASP A 134 26.49 -6.46 -9.07
C ASP A 134 27.36 -5.55 -8.17
N SER A 135 26.78 -4.50 -7.59
CA SER A 135 27.35 -3.80 -6.46
C SER A 135 26.26 -3.40 -5.47
N SER A 136 26.51 -3.74 -4.22
CA SER A 136 25.63 -3.54 -3.04
C SER A 136 25.43 -2.07 -2.64
N GLU A 137 25.48 -1.15 -3.58
CA GLU A 137 25.26 0.27 -3.32
C GLU A 137 23.82 0.67 -3.62
N LYS A 138 23.14 1.11 -2.57
CA LYS A 138 21.81 1.73 -2.59
C LYS A 138 21.84 2.93 -3.52
N ILE A 139 20.84 3.07 -4.40
CA ILE A 139 20.54 4.35 -5.05
C ILE A 139 20.32 5.35 -3.90
N PRO A 140 21.17 6.36 -3.72
CA PRO A 140 20.89 7.35 -2.70
C PRO A 140 19.67 8.12 -3.15
N PHE A 141 18.59 8.03 -2.37
CA PHE A 141 17.63 9.10 -2.30
C PHE A 141 18.48 10.34 -1.93
N ILE A 142 18.63 11.29 -2.84
CA ILE A 142 19.26 12.57 -2.49
C ILE A 142 18.21 13.32 -1.67
N TYR A 143 18.08 12.92 -0.43
CA TYR A 143 17.58 13.74 0.63
C TYR A 143 18.75 14.63 0.99
N ASP A 144 18.64 15.89 0.70
CA ASP A 144 19.71 16.85 1.01
C ASP A 144 19.78 17.03 2.53
N GLU A 145 20.73 16.30 3.16
CA GLU A 145 20.97 16.38 4.60
C GLU A 145 21.39 17.79 5.05
N THR A 146 21.73 18.69 4.12
CA THR A 146 22.08 20.08 4.45
C THR A 146 20.85 20.91 4.81
N GLN A 147 19.64 20.54 4.37
CA GLN A 147 18.40 21.19 4.80
C GLN A 147 17.93 20.79 6.20
N GLU A 148 18.41 19.66 6.77
CA GLU A 148 18.05 19.27 8.13
C GLU A 148 18.59 20.21 9.21
N LYS A 149 19.74 20.87 8.98
CA LYS A 149 20.37 21.73 10.00
C LYS A 149 19.81 23.15 10.07
N GLU A 150 19.20 23.64 9.01
CA GLU A 150 18.59 24.98 8.99
C GLU A 150 17.13 24.98 9.50
N ASN A 151 16.50 23.82 9.61
CA ASN A 151 15.09 23.69 10.04
C ASN A 151 14.90 23.38 11.54
N GLU A 152 15.95 23.24 12.33
CA GLU A 152 15.81 22.94 13.78
C GLU A 152 15.29 24.11 14.62
N GLU A 153 15.23 25.32 14.10
CA GLU A 153 14.68 26.51 14.77
C GLU A 153 13.38 27.06 14.13
N GLN A 154 12.82 26.43 13.07
CA GLN A 154 11.55 26.87 12.55
C GLN A 154 10.42 26.39 13.47
N ILE A 155 9.64 27.37 13.94
CA ILE A 155 8.32 27.25 14.56
C ILE A 155 7.60 26.04 13.95
N LYS A 156 7.28 25.00 14.77
CA LYS A 156 6.46 23.88 14.32
C LYS A 156 5.20 24.44 13.66
N GLU A 157 5.16 24.41 12.36
CA GLU A 157 3.98 24.80 11.60
C GLU A 157 2.80 24.00 12.14
N VAL A 158 1.76 24.68 12.57
CA VAL A 158 0.54 24.04 13.04
C VAL A 158 -0.01 23.22 11.88
N ARG A 159 0.04 21.90 11.99
CA ARG A 159 -0.46 21.00 10.94
C ARG A 159 -1.93 21.28 10.71
N ASN A 160 -2.30 21.50 9.45
CA ASN A 160 -3.68 21.65 9.02
C ASN A 160 -4.06 20.42 8.17
N PRO A 161 -4.54 19.33 8.78
CA PRO A 161 -4.93 18.14 8.06
C PRO A 161 -6.09 18.46 7.10
N ILE A 162 -5.97 18.00 5.85
CA ILE A 162 -7.01 18.10 4.82
C ILE A 162 -7.97 16.92 4.93
N LEU A 163 -7.43 15.73 5.21
CA LEU A 163 -8.25 14.54 5.46
C LEU A 163 -8.74 14.51 6.91
N PRO A 164 -9.86 13.84 7.19
CA PRO A 164 -10.35 13.66 8.54
C PRO A 164 -9.29 13.03 9.45
N VAL A 165 -9.11 13.58 10.65
CA VAL A 165 -8.16 13.05 11.65
C VAL A 165 -8.71 11.81 12.33
N ASN A 166 -10.03 11.76 12.57
CA ASN A 166 -10.70 10.69 13.30
C ASN A 166 -11.81 10.04 12.47
N LYS A 167 -12.02 8.74 12.72
CA LYS A 167 -13.16 7.96 12.22
C LYS A 167 -14.15 7.71 13.35
N LYS A 168 -15.44 7.94 13.08
CA LYS A 168 -16.51 7.57 14.00
C LYS A 168 -16.80 6.08 13.91
N LEU A 169 -16.76 5.40 15.05
CA LEU A 169 -17.09 3.98 15.21
C LEU A 169 -18.61 3.75 15.35
N ASN A 170 -19.08 2.51 15.20
CA ASN A 170 -20.51 2.15 15.31
C ASN A 170 -21.11 2.38 16.71
N ASN A 171 -20.29 2.50 17.74
CA ASN A 171 -20.70 2.83 19.11
C ASN A 171 -20.63 4.34 19.42
N GLY A 172 -20.40 5.18 18.41
CA GLY A 172 -20.33 6.63 18.53
C GLY A 172 -19.01 7.22 19.01
N LYS A 173 -18.03 6.38 19.40
CA LYS A 173 -16.67 6.84 19.75
C LYS A 173 -15.86 7.15 18.52
N GLU A 174 -14.81 7.93 18.69
CA GLU A 174 -13.89 8.30 17.61
C GLU A 174 -12.53 7.63 17.81
N ILE A 175 -11.93 7.18 16.70
CA ILE A 175 -10.59 6.61 16.63
C ILE A 175 -9.76 7.38 15.62
N PRO A 176 -8.50 7.76 15.91
CA PRO A 176 -7.62 8.38 14.94
C PRO A 176 -7.35 7.49 13.72
N TYR A 177 -7.29 8.09 12.52
CA TYR A 177 -7.02 7.35 11.29
C TYR A 177 -5.58 6.83 11.19
N ILE A 178 -4.61 7.52 11.82
CA ILE A 178 -3.21 7.10 11.83
C ILE A 178 -2.78 6.80 13.26
N GLY A 179 -2.17 5.64 13.47
CA GLY A 179 -1.68 5.18 14.75
C GLY A 179 -0.28 4.59 14.70
N LEU A 180 0.27 4.26 15.87
CA LEU A 180 1.53 3.57 16.05
C LEU A 180 1.28 2.08 16.31
N GLY A 181 1.70 1.20 15.40
CA GLY A 181 1.80 -0.24 15.67
C GLY A 181 3.09 -0.55 16.42
N THR A 182 3.00 -1.33 17.49
CA THR A 182 4.13 -1.53 18.43
C THR A 182 4.77 -2.92 18.36
N SER A 183 4.35 -3.77 17.43
CA SER A 183 4.91 -5.12 17.30
C SER A 183 6.37 -5.11 16.89
N ARG A 184 7.25 -5.77 17.65
CA ARG A 184 8.70 -5.95 17.35
C ARG A 184 9.49 -4.65 17.20
N ILE A 185 9.08 -3.60 17.87
CA ILE A 185 9.82 -2.34 17.89
C ILE A 185 10.87 -2.39 19.00
N SER A 186 12.12 -2.12 18.65
CA SER A 186 13.18 -1.85 19.61
C SER A 186 13.02 -0.45 20.18
N ASN A 187 13.52 -0.21 21.38
CA ASN A 187 13.49 1.10 22.03
C ASN A 187 12.07 1.70 22.15
N ILE A 188 11.09 0.83 22.45
CA ILE A 188 9.66 1.17 22.40
C ILE A 188 9.26 2.31 23.37
N ILE A 189 9.96 2.46 24.50
CA ILE A 189 9.68 3.54 25.48
C ILE A 189 9.82 4.91 24.81
N ASP A 190 10.98 5.15 24.16
CA ASP A 190 11.24 6.44 23.51
C ASP A 190 10.41 6.62 22.24
N VAL A 191 10.16 5.53 21.50
CA VAL A 191 9.28 5.59 20.31
C VAL A 191 7.87 6.01 20.70
N VAL A 192 7.28 5.43 21.75
CA VAL A 192 5.93 5.79 22.22
C VAL A 192 5.93 7.24 22.73
N TYR A 193 6.90 7.61 23.56
CA TYR A 193 6.99 8.97 24.11
C TYR A 193 7.07 10.02 23.00
N ASN A 194 8.02 9.86 22.05
CA ASN A 194 8.21 10.82 20.97
C ASN A 194 7.02 10.84 20.01
N SER A 195 6.42 9.67 19.70
CA SER A 195 5.20 9.63 18.89
C SER A 195 4.06 10.43 19.50
N ILE A 196 3.85 10.33 20.83
CA ILE A 196 2.84 11.14 21.54
C ILE A 196 3.22 12.63 21.48
N LYS A 197 4.49 12.96 21.67
CA LYS A 197 5.03 14.33 21.59
C LYS A 197 4.79 14.94 20.20
N ASP A 198 4.93 14.15 19.14
CA ASP A 198 4.73 14.57 17.76
C ASP A 198 3.26 14.58 17.31
N GLY A 199 2.33 14.26 18.22
CA GLY A 199 0.90 14.37 17.97
C GLY A 199 0.17 13.03 17.71
N MET A 200 0.86 11.89 17.74
CA MET A 200 0.20 10.58 17.64
C MET A 200 -0.76 10.38 18.84
N ARG A 201 -1.97 9.91 18.56
CA ARG A 201 -2.99 9.70 19.59
C ARG A 201 -3.55 8.28 19.60
N LEU A 202 -3.22 7.43 18.63
CA LEU A 202 -3.59 6.03 18.56
C LEU A 202 -2.34 5.17 18.75
N ILE A 203 -2.36 4.25 19.72
CA ILE A 203 -1.30 3.27 19.98
C ILE A 203 -1.94 1.88 19.97
N ASP A 204 -1.42 1.04 19.10
CA ASP A 204 -1.81 -0.36 18.98
C ASP A 204 -0.77 -1.28 19.63
N THR A 205 -1.21 -2.12 20.55
CA THR A 205 -0.39 -3.14 21.20
C THR A 205 -1.12 -4.47 21.33
N ALA A 206 -0.47 -5.47 21.89
CA ALA A 206 -1.04 -6.77 22.23
C ALA A 206 -0.23 -7.45 23.35
N PHE A 207 -0.90 -8.24 24.17
CA PHE A 207 -0.25 -9.08 25.18
C PHE A 207 0.88 -9.94 24.60
N LYS A 208 0.64 -10.53 23.42
CA LYS A 208 1.60 -11.40 22.73
C LYS A 208 2.88 -10.70 22.25
N TYR A 209 2.89 -9.36 22.17
CA TYR A 209 4.09 -8.62 21.76
C TYR A 209 5.16 -8.59 22.86
N GLY A 210 4.76 -8.80 24.13
CA GLY A 210 5.68 -8.89 25.27
C GLY A 210 6.31 -7.56 25.68
N ASN A 211 5.79 -6.43 25.18
CA ASN A 211 6.37 -5.10 25.42
C ASN A 211 5.39 -4.10 26.07
N GLU A 212 4.24 -4.58 26.57
CA GLU A 212 3.21 -3.72 27.19
C GLU A 212 3.74 -2.90 28.36
N GLU A 213 4.65 -3.47 29.18
CA GLU A 213 5.23 -2.76 30.32
C GLU A 213 6.04 -1.52 29.88
N ASP A 214 6.84 -1.68 28.83
CA ASP A 214 7.65 -0.57 28.31
C ASP A 214 6.80 0.46 27.57
N ILE A 215 5.74 0.03 26.87
CA ILE A 215 4.73 0.94 26.31
C ILE A 215 4.08 1.75 27.43
N GLY A 216 3.70 1.09 28.54
CA GLY A 216 3.16 1.75 29.71
C GLY A 216 4.10 2.82 30.29
N LYS A 217 5.40 2.54 30.37
CA LYS A 217 6.43 3.53 30.79
C LYS A 217 6.47 4.74 29.84
N GLY A 218 6.45 4.50 28.52
CA GLY A 218 6.43 5.57 27.52
C GLY A 218 5.18 6.45 27.59
N ILE A 219 4.00 5.83 27.73
CA ILE A 219 2.73 6.54 27.92
C ILE A 219 2.77 7.35 29.23
N LYS A 220 3.14 6.71 30.34
CA LYS A 220 3.21 7.38 31.64
C LYS A 220 4.10 8.61 31.59
N ARG A 221 5.31 8.48 31.02
CA ARG A 221 6.24 9.60 30.85
C ARG A 221 5.60 10.75 30.07
N ALA A 222 4.91 10.45 28.96
CA ALA A 222 4.24 11.46 28.15
C ALA A 222 3.10 12.18 28.90
N LEU A 223 2.35 11.44 29.73
CA LEU A 223 1.29 12.00 30.57
C LEU A 223 1.87 12.85 31.72
N ASP A 224 2.94 12.39 32.37
CA ASP A 224 3.62 13.09 33.46
C ASP A 224 4.24 14.41 32.94
N ASP A 225 4.79 14.42 31.73
CA ASP A 225 5.34 15.63 31.09
C ASP A 225 4.22 16.57 30.53
N GLY A 226 2.95 16.20 30.69
CA GLY A 226 1.82 17.02 30.27
C GLY A 226 1.60 17.13 28.75
N LEU A 227 2.19 16.21 27.96
CA LEU A 227 2.05 16.23 26.50
C LEU A 227 0.62 16.02 26.02
N CYS A 228 -0.17 15.27 26.79
CA CYS A 228 -1.60 15.07 26.58
C CYS A 228 -2.24 14.50 27.86
N LYS A 229 -3.58 14.42 27.89
CA LYS A 229 -4.31 13.68 28.91
C LYS A 229 -4.60 12.25 28.45
N ARG A 230 -4.88 11.31 29.39
CA ARG A 230 -5.21 9.92 29.06
C ARG A 230 -6.42 9.81 28.12
N GLU A 231 -7.41 10.65 28.28
CA GLU A 231 -8.61 10.71 27.45
C GLU A 231 -8.36 11.17 26.01
N ASN A 232 -7.22 11.77 25.72
CA ASN A 232 -6.80 12.13 24.37
C ASN A 232 -6.15 10.96 23.65
N LEU A 233 -5.76 9.89 24.36
CA LEU A 233 -5.14 8.72 23.77
C LEU A 233 -6.18 7.63 23.52
N PHE A 234 -6.06 6.98 22.36
CA PHE A 234 -6.80 5.79 22.00
C PHE A 234 -5.86 4.59 22.02
N ILE A 235 -6.03 3.69 23.00
CA ILE A 235 -5.15 2.55 23.22
C ILE A 235 -5.87 1.26 22.84
N ILE A 236 -5.31 0.52 21.88
CA ILE A 236 -5.77 -0.80 21.46
C ILE A 236 -4.91 -1.86 22.17
N GLY A 237 -5.55 -2.82 22.81
CA GLY A 237 -4.93 -4.06 23.29
C GLY A 237 -5.57 -5.27 22.64
N LYS A 238 -4.93 -6.44 22.74
CA LYS A 238 -5.44 -7.68 22.13
C LYS A 238 -5.25 -8.86 23.07
N ILE A 239 -6.32 -9.66 23.23
CA ILE A 239 -6.23 -10.94 23.96
C ILE A 239 -5.58 -11.99 23.07
N TRP A 240 -4.66 -12.77 23.67
CA TRP A 240 -4.08 -13.87 22.94
C TRP A 240 -4.97 -15.13 23.03
N ILE A 241 -4.83 -16.03 22.07
CA ILE A 241 -5.66 -17.22 21.92
C ILE A 241 -5.68 -18.14 23.13
N THR A 242 -4.58 -18.22 23.89
CA THR A 242 -4.45 -19.07 25.09
C THR A 242 -5.22 -18.51 26.29
N ASP A 243 -5.58 -17.24 26.29
CA ASP A 243 -6.15 -16.53 27.43
C ASP A 243 -7.68 -16.36 27.34
N LYS A 244 -8.29 -16.85 26.25
CA LYS A 244 -9.74 -16.69 25.98
C LYS A 244 -10.66 -17.36 27.00
N ASN A 245 -10.17 -18.28 27.82
CA ASN A 245 -10.94 -18.86 28.92
C ASN A 245 -11.30 -17.82 29.98
N ASP A 246 -10.40 -16.88 30.26
CA ASP A 246 -10.58 -15.82 31.24
C ASP A 246 -10.12 -14.45 30.71
N PRO A 247 -10.93 -13.82 29.83
CA PRO A 247 -10.60 -12.52 29.26
C PRO A 247 -10.47 -11.40 30.30
N GLU A 248 -11.17 -11.53 31.45
CA GLU A 248 -11.09 -10.53 32.51
C GLU A 248 -9.72 -10.53 33.19
N LYS A 249 -9.19 -11.71 33.48
CA LYS A 249 -7.83 -11.85 33.99
C LYS A 249 -6.80 -11.32 32.99
N ALA A 250 -6.95 -11.69 31.74
CA ALA A 250 -6.04 -11.25 30.66
C ALA A 250 -6.00 -9.73 30.50
N ILE A 251 -7.16 -9.05 30.44
CA ILE A 251 -7.18 -7.58 30.30
C ILE A 251 -6.63 -6.89 31.55
N LYS A 252 -6.93 -7.40 32.75
CA LYS A 252 -6.39 -6.82 34.01
C LYS A 252 -4.87 -6.91 34.05
N GLU A 253 -4.29 -7.99 33.55
CA GLU A 253 -2.84 -8.15 33.44
C GLU A 253 -2.24 -7.16 32.45
N SER A 254 -2.84 -7.00 31.28
CA SER A 254 -2.44 -5.99 30.29
C SER A 254 -2.56 -4.57 30.86
N LEU A 255 -3.66 -4.24 31.52
CA LEU A 255 -3.87 -2.94 32.13
C LEU A 255 -2.83 -2.62 33.22
N LYS A 256 -2.45 -3.63 34.01
CA LYS A 256 -1.39 -3.50 35.02
C LYS A 256 -0.05 -3.17 34.36
N LYS A 257 0.33 -3.91 33.30
CA LYS A 257 1.59 -3.68 32.54
C LYS A 257 1.59 -2.30 31.89
N LEU A 258 0.50 -1.93 31.22
CA LEU A 258 0.32 -0.63 30.59
C LEU A 258 0.18 0.54 31.56
N GLN A 259 -0.01 0.28 32.87
CA GLN A 259 -0.28 1.27 33.90
C GLN A 259 -1.55 2.10 33.62
N LEU A 260 -2.58 1.47 33.06
CA LEU A 260 -3.83 2.08 32.65
C LEU A 260 -5.01 1.53 33.46
N LYS A 261 -6.09 2.32 33.56
CA LYS A 261 -7.34 1.89 34.17
C LYS A 261 -8.30 1.22 33.21
N TYR A 262 -8.19 1.53 31.91
CA TYR A 262 -9.04 1.02 30.84
C TYR A 262 -8.30 1.05 29.51
N LEU A 263 -8.74 0.20 28.57
CA LEU A 263 -8.41 0.29 27.15
C LEU A 263 -9.54 1.00 26.39
N ASP A 264 -9.22 1.65 25.28
CA ASP A 264 -10.24 2.25 24.40
C ASP A 264 -10.85 1.19 23.49
N LEU A 265 -10.05 0.20 23.08
CA LEU A 265 -10.49 -0.94 22.29
C LEU A 265 -9.71 -2.20 22.70
N TYR A 266 -10.45 -3.29 22.94
CA TYR A 266 -9.85 -4.60 23.18
C TYR A 266 -10.28 -5.58 22.12
N LEU A 267 -9.31 -6.18 21.43
CA LEU A 267 -9.55 -7.04 20.28
C LEU A 267 -9.34 -8.51 20.61
N ASP A 268 -10.16 -9.38 20.03
CA ASP A 268 -9.79 -10.77 19.83
C ASP A 268 -8.70 -10.84 18.76
N HIS A 269 -7.48 -11.25 19.14
CA HIS A 269 -6.31 -11.21 18.24
C HIS A 269 -6.42 -12.15 17.05
N TRP A 270 -7.06 -13.32 17.23
CA TRP A 270 -7.28 -14.33 16.18
C TRP A 270 -8.60 -15.06 16.39
N PRO A 271 -9.31 -15.45 15.31
CA PRO A 271 -10.59 -16.17 15.41
C PRO A 271 -10.46 -17.62 15.90
N SER A 272 -9.38 -17.97 16.54
CA SER A 272 -9.07 -19.27 17.10
C SER A 272 -8.97 -19.19 18.60
N GLY A 273 -9.36 -20.24 19.28
CA GLY A 273 -9.32 -20.33 20.75
C GLY A 273 -8.15 -21.14 21.31
N ASN A 274 -7.25 -21.66 20.47
CA ASN A 274 -6.13 -22.47 20.95
C ASN A 274 -4.91 -22.35 20.02
N ASP A 275 -3.74 -22.63 20.57
CA ASP A 275 -2.49 -22.74 19.81
C ASP A 275 -2.46 -24.12 19.11
N TYR A 276 -2.69 -24.15 17.80
CA TYR A 276 -2.76 -25.38 16.99
C TYR A 276 -1.42 -26.13 16.85
N THR A 277 -0.47 -25.88 17.71
CA THR A 277 0.77 -26.69 17.76
C THR A 277 0.49 -28.15 18.10
N ASP A 278 -0.68 -28.44 18.69
CA ASP A 278 -1.19 -29.80 18.88
C ASP A 278 -2.60 -29.93 18.29
N ILE A 279 -2.68 -30.46 17.06
CA ILE A 279 -3.93 -30.68 16.32
C ILE A 279 -4.89 -31.65 17.07
N ASN A 280 -4.38 -32.40 18.03
CA ASN A 280 -5.18 -33.30 18.86
C ASN A 280 -5.96 -32.57 19.95
N ASP A 281 -5.67 -31.28 20.19
CA ASP A 281 -6.28 -30.46 21.24
C ASP A 281 -7.44 -29.59 20.76
N ILE A 282 -8.04 -29.91 19.59
CA ILE A 282 -9.24 -29.23 19.07
C ILE A 282 -10.35 -29.13 20.12
N LYS A 283 -10.45 -30.11 21.03
CA LYS A 283 -11.45 -30.13 22.13
C LYS A 283 -11.24 -29.05 23.19
N LYS A 284 -10.06 -28.43 23.25
CA LYS A 284 -9.75 -27.35 24.19
C LYS A 284 -10.02 -25.96 23.60
N GLN A 285 -10.52 -25.88 22.37
CA GLN A 285 -10.87 -24.59 21.79
C GLN A 285 -12.02 -23.94 22.52
N VAL A 286 -11.86 -22.67 22.84
CA VAL A 286 -12.92 -21.84 23.35
C VAL A 286 -13.79 -21.41 22.18
N SER A 287 -15.06 -21.84 22.20
CA SER A 287 -16.04 -21.43 21.19
C SER A 287 -16.23 -19.91 21.19
N ILE A 288 -16.45 -19.33 20.01
CA ILE A 288 -16.80 -17.91 19.91
C ILE A 288 -18.09 -17.59 20.67
N TYR A 289 -19.03 -18.53 20.74
CA TYR A 289 -20.30 -18.39 21.48
C TYR A 289 -20.09 -18.29 22.99
N ASP A 290 -19.04 -18.94 23.53
CA ASP A 290 -18.70 -18.86 24.96
C ASP A 290 -17.75 -17.70 25.26
N PHE A 291 -16.95 -17.30 24.29
CA PHE A 291 -15.92 -16.30 24.45
C PHE A 291 -16.47 -14.87 24.30
N TRP A 292 -17.26 -14.60 23.24
CA TRP A 292 -17.70 -13.23 22.97
C TRP A 292 -18.54 -12.60 24.09
N PRO A 293 -19.47 -13.31 24.75
CA PRO A 293 -20.19 -12.80 25.91
C PRO A 293 -19.26 -12.39 27.07
N LYS A 294 -18.12 -13.05 27.22
CA LYS A 294 -17.10 -12.65 28.22
C LYS A 294 -16.42 -11.35 27.80
N MET A 295 -16.14 -11.16 26.51
CA MET A 295 -15.64 -9.88 25.96
C MET A 295 -16.66 -8.73 26.19
N GLU A 296 -17.93 -8.98 25.96
CA GLU A 296 -19.01 -8.02 26.21
C GLU A 296 -19.04 -7.57 27.69
N SER A 297 -18.86 -8.51 28.63
CA SER A 297 -18.81 -8.21 30.04
C SER A 297 -17.65 -7.27 30.45
N LEU A 298 -16.56 -7.21 29.69
CA LEU A 298 -15.45 -6.30 29.95
C LEU A 298 -15.85 -4.84 29.73
N VAL A 299 -16.75 -4.60 28.77
CA VAL A 299 -17.32 -3.26 28.50
C VAL A 299 -18.21 -2.84 29.67
N GLU A 300 -19.08 -3.75 30.13
CA GLU A 300 -19.97 -3.49 31.29
C GLU A 300 -19.19 -3.19 32.55
N LYS A 301 -18.03 -3.86 32.75
CA LYS A 301 -17.11 -3.65 33.87
C LYS A 301 -16.21 -2.42 33.70
N GLY A 302 -16.28 -1.72 32.58
CA GLY A 302 -15.47 -0.53 32.31
C GLY A 302 -13.97 -0.80 32.14
N LEU A 303 -13.57 -2.06 31.92
CA LEU A 303 -12.18 -2.42 31.68
C LEU A 303 -11.73 -2.06 30.23
N THR A 304 -12.67 -2.05 29.30
CA THR A 304 -12.49 -1.48 27.97
C THR A 304 -13.71 -0.65 27.58
N ARG A 305 -13.52 0.32 26.70
CA ARG A 305 -14.61 1.17 26.17
C ARG A 305 -15.30 0.58 24.94
N SER A 306 -14.59 -0.31 24.23
CA SER A 306 -15.07 -0.94 23.01
C SER A 306 -14.43 -2.33 22.88
N ILE A 307 -15.10 -3.21 22.13
CA ILE A 307 -14.55 -4.52 21.77
C ILE A 307 -14.59 -4.70 20.26
N GLY A 308 -13.68 -5.49 19.76
CA GLY A 308 -13.56 -5.79 18.33
C GLY A 308 -12.83 -7.10 18.10
N CYS A 309 -12.50 -7.36 16.87
CA CYS A 309 -11.81 -8.55 16.44
C CYS A 309 -10.60 -8.21 15.57
N SER A 310 -9.74 -9.20 15.35
CA SER A 310 -8.61 -9.12 14.45
C SER A 310 -8.48 -10.42 13.68
N ASN A 311 -8.11 -10.33 12.39
CA ASN A 311 -7.97 -11.47 11.51
C ASN A 311 -9.27 -12.25 11.20
N TYR A 312 -10.42 -11.60 11.34
CA TYR A 312 -11.69 -12.19 10.98
C TYR A 312 -11.99 -12.02 9.49
N ASN A 313 -12.33 -13.10 8.81
CA ASN A 313 -12.88 -13.06 7.46
C ASN A 313 -14.40 -12.84 7.49
N VAL A 314 -15.03 -12.68 6.32
CA VAL A 314 -16.49 -12.47 6.22
C VAL A 314 -17.29 -13.58 6.89
N GLN A 315 -16.88 -14.84 6.74
CA GLN A 315 -17.57 -15.98 7.35
C GLN A 315 -17.54 -15.90 8.89
N SER A 316 -16.39 -15.59 9.45
CA SER A 316 -16.23 -15.45 10.90
C SER A 316 -17.01 -14.27 11.45
N LEU A 317 -17.06 -13.14 10.71
CA LEU A 317 -17.87 -11.98 11.07
C LEU A 317 -19.37 -12.28 11.02
N LEU A 318 -19.85 -12.96 9.96
CA LEU A 318 -21.26 -13.38 9.87
C LEU A 318 -21.64 -14.25 11.04
N ASN A 319 -20.79 -15.21 11.41
CA ASN A 319 -21.02 -16.08 12.57
C ASN A 319 -21.11 -15.26 13.87
N LEU A 320 -20.17 -14.35 14.10
CA LEU A 320 -20.17 -13.49 15.29
C LEU A 320 -21.42 -12.59 15.34
N LEU A 321 -21.76 -11.94 14.23
CA LEU A 321 -22.89 -11.02 14.14
C LEU A 321 -24.26 -11.70 14.33
N SER A 322 -24.31 -13.02 14.15
CA SER A 322 -25.58 -13.76 14.31
C SER A 322 -26.06 -13.86 15.77
N PHE A 323 -25.20 -13.62 16.76
CA PHE A 323 -25.55 -13.80 18.17
C PHE A 323 -25.02 -12.71 19.11
N CYS A 324 -24.03 -11.91 18.73
CA CYS A 324 -23.43 -10.89 19.59
C CYS A 324 -24.46 -9.84 20.02
N LYS A 325 -24.41 -9.41 21.29
CA LYS A 325 -25.20 -8.30 21.83
C LYS A 325 -24.49 -6.97 21.59
N ILE A 326 -23.17 -6.96 21.78
CA ILE A 326 -22.30 -5.83 21.47
C ILE A 326 -21.56 -6.16 20.18
N LYS A 327 -21.89 -5.44 19.12
CA LYS A 327 -21.27 -5.57 17.80
C LYS A 327 -19.79 -5.18 17.87
N PRO A 328 -18.87 -5.91 17.21
CA PRO A 328 -17.48 -5.47 17.11
C PRO A 328 -17.40 -4.09 16.44
N VAL A 329 -16.65 -3.16 17.05
CA VAL A 329 -16.50 -1.81 16.47
C VAL A 329 -15.49 -1.79 15.33
N ALA A 330 -14.53 -2.73 15.36
CA ALA A 330 -13.46 -2.82 14.37
C ALA A 330 -13.04 -4.26 14.11
N ASN A 331 -12.46 -4.49 12.94
CA ASN A 331 -11.71 -5.69 12.57
C ASN A 331 -10.33 -5.27 12.09
N GLU A 332 -9.28 -5.68 12.82
CA GLU A 332 -7.91 -5.37 12.48
C GLU A 332 -7.32 -6.48 11.61
N VAL A 333 -6.89 -6.14 10.40
CA VAL A 333 -6.46 -7.11 9.38
C VAL A 333 -5.23 -6.62 8.63
N GLU A 334 -4.49 -7.53 7.99
CA GLU A 334 -3.50 -7.15 7.01
C GLU A 334 -4.19 -6.45 5.84
N PHE A 335 -3.81 -5.20 5.59
CA PHE A 335 -4.40 -4.42 4.49
C PHE A 335 -3.37 -3.45 3.93
N HIS A 336 -3.17 -3.46 2.63
CA HIS A 336 -2.25 -2.61 1.89
C HIS A 336 -2.49 -2.81 0.39
N PRO A 337 -1.92 -2.00 -0.54
CA PRO A 337 -2.20 -2.13 -1.97
C PRO A 337 -1.89 -3.50 -2.58
N TYR A 338 -0.92 -4.26 -2.04
CA TYR A 338 -0.67 -5.64 -2.49
C TYR A 338 -1.66 -6.68 -1.94
N TYR A 339 -2.41 -6.35 -0.89
CA TYR A 339 -3.40 -7.22 -0.27
C TYR A 339 -4.69 -6.47 0.03
N TYR A 340 -5.29 -5.97 -1.04
CA TYR A 340 -6.58 -5.28 -0.99
C TYR A 340 -7.72 -6.28 -0.82
N GLN A 341 -8.29 -6.34 0.39
CA GLN A 341 -9.35 -7.27 0.75
C GLN A 341 -10.74 -6.71 0.40
N GLU A 342 -11.02 -6.51 -0.89
CA GLU A 342 -12.20 -5.80 -1.38
C GLU A 342 -13.52 -6.34 -0.81
N ASN A 343 -13.72 -7.66 -0.79
CA ASN A 343 -14.97 -8.26 -0.30
C ASN A 343 -15.12 -8.07 1.22
N LEU A 344 -14.02 -8.20 1.98
CA LEU A 344 -14.03 -7.95 3.42
C LEU A 344 -14.32 -6.48 3.69
N LYS A 345 -13.71 -5.56 2.94
CA LYS A 345 -13.96 -4.12 3.07
C LYS A 345 -15.42 -3.79 2.80
N LYS A 346 -15.99 -4.24 1.67
CA LYS A 346 -17.40 -4.03 1.34
C LYS A 346 -18.34 -4.55 2.43
N PHE A 347 -18.03 -5.72 3.00
CA PHE A 347 -18.81 -6.29 4.08
C PHE A 347 -18.71 -5.45 5.35
N CYS A 348 -17.51 -5.07 5.76
CA CYS A 348 -17.30 -4.25 6.95
C CYS A 348 -17.92 -2.85 6.82
N ASP A 349 -17.82 -2.22 5.65
CA ASP A 349 -18.48 -0.94 5.37
C ASP A 349 -20.01 -1.07 5.52
N LYS A 350 -20.62 -2.10 4.92
CA LYS A 350 -22.07 -2.37 5.02
C LYS A 350 -22.50 -2.56 6.47
N GLU A 351 -21.71 -3.29 7.24
CA GLU A 351 -22.00 -3.60 8.63
C GLU A 351 -21.53 -2.51 9.60
N ASN A 352 -20.96 -1.39 9.11
CA ASN A 352 -20.38 -0.32 9.92
C ASN A 352 -19.36 -0.84 10.95
N ILE A 353 -18.48 -1.73 10.51
CA ILE A 353 -17.32 -2.24 11.26
C ILE A 353 -16.07 -1.56 10.68
N ALA A 354 -15.32 -0.82 11.50
CA ALA A 354 -14.12 -0.16 11.02
C ALA A 354 -13.04 -1.19 10.68
N LEU A 355 -12.32 -0.99 9.56
CA LEU A 355 -11.11 -1.76 9.29
C LEU A 355 -9.88 -1.02 9.82
N ILE A 356 -9.01 -1.76 10.50
CA ILE A 356 -7.71 -1.29 10.95
C ILE A 356 -6.65 -2.09 10.21
N ALA A 357 -5.78 -1.39 9.48
CA ALA A 357 -4.72 -1.98 8.66
C ALA A 357 -3.45 -2.19 9.49
N TYR A 358 -3.10 -3.43 9.77
CA TYR A 358 -1.74 -3.74 10.17
C TYR A 358 -0.88 -4.06 8.93
N TYR A 359 0.43 -3.87 9.01
CA TYR A 359 1.34 -3.85 7.86
C TYR A 359 0.90 -2.92 6.72
N PRO A 360 0.38 -1.71 7.01
CA PRO A 360 -0.17 -0.81 5.99
C PRO A 360 0.83 -0.51 4.87
N LEU A 361 2.12 -0.50 5.17
CA LEU A 361 3.21 -0.25 4.22
C LEU A 361 3.79 -1.53 3.60
N ALA A 362 3.12 -2.69 3.71
CA ALA A 362 3.54 -3.96 3.12
C ALA A 362 5.02 -4.29 3.37
N HIS A 363 5.54 -3.98 4.58
CA HIS A 363 6.96 -4.05 4.93
C HIS A 363 7.89 -3.17 4.07
N GLY A 364 7.39 -2.09 3.48
CA GLY A 364 8.19 -1.13 2.74
C GLY A 364 9.48 -0.77 3.49
N ASN A 365 10.57 -0.71 2.76
CA ASN A 365 11.93 -0.45 3.27
C ASN A 365 12.50 -1.45 4.30
N GLY A 366 11.76 -2.52 4.62
CA GLY A 366 12.16 -3.55 5.59
C GLY A 366 11.95 -4.98 5.14
N ALA A 367 11.21 -5.21 4.04
CA ALA A 367 10.85 -6.54 3.55
C ALA A 367 12.07 -7.42 3.25
N LYS A 368 13.17 -6.82 2.79
CA LYS A 368 14.42 -7.53 2.49
C LYS A 368 15.07 -8.16 3.73
N GLN A 369 14.76 -7.66 4.92
CA GLN A 369 15.41 -8.06 6.18
C GLN A 369 14.65 -9.14 6.95
N TYR A 370 13.33 -9.30 6.72
CA TYR A 370 12.45 -10.07 7.61
C TYR A 370 11.96 -11.41 7.11
N SER A 371 12.13 -11.78 5.83
CA SER A 371 11.77 -13.13 5.41
C SER A 371 12.68 -13.70 4.33
N ARG A 372 13.16 -14.92 4.58
CA ARG A 372 13.82 -15.75 3.54
C ARG A 372 12.86 -16.04 2.36
N GLU A 373 11.55 -15.95 2.59
CA GLU A 373 10.50 -16.25 1.61
C GLU A 373 10.28 -15.12 0.61
N HIS A 374 10.74 -13.88 0.90
CA HIS A 374 10.50 -12.68 0.07
C HIS A 374 11.78 -12.12 -0.58
N LYS A 375 12.89 -12.89 -0.59
CA LYS A 375 14.10 -12.48 -1.32
C LYS A 375 13.80 -12.27 -2.80
N GLY A 376 14.15 -11.08 -3.30
CA GLY A 376 13.99 -10.73 -4.72
C GLY A 376 12.61 -10.19 -5.10
N GLN A 377 11.72 -9.93 -4.13
CA GLN A 377 10.45 -9.26 -4.42
C GLN A 377 10.66 -7.74 -4.43
N MET A 378 9.96 -7.07 -5.34
CA MET A 378 9.94 -5.61 -5.42
C MET A 378 9.26 -5.04 -4.18
N ASP A 379 9.84 -4.01 -3.59
CA ASP A 379 9.25 -3.26 -2.48
C ASP A 379 8.06 -2.46 -3.01
N ILE A 380 7.03 -2.28 -2.21
CA ILE A 380 5.88 -1.45 -2.58
C ILE A 380 6.27 0.01 -2.86
N PHE A 381 7.34 0.48 -2.23
CA PHE A 381 7.87 1.82 -2.43
C PHE A 381 8.55 2.00 -3.79
N ASP A 382 9.01 0.89 -4.40
CA ASP A 382 9.63 0.87 -5.73
C ASP A 382 8.61 0.68 -6.86
N GLU A 383 7.31 0.52 -6.55
CA GLU A 383 6.27 0.42 -7.57
C GLU A 383 6.12 1.74 -8.33
N LEU A 384 6.11 1.66 -9.65
CA LEU A 384 6.09 2.84 -10.53
C LEU A 384 4.93 3.79 -10.21
N SER A 385 3.74 3.26 -9.92
CA SER A 385 2.59 4.08 -9.53
C SER A 385 2.84 4.84 -8.23
N VAL A 386 3.53 4.24 -7.24
CA VAL A 386 3.89 4.93 -6.01
C VAL A 386 4.91 6.03 -6.31
N ILE A 387 5.97 5.74 -7.09
CA ILE A 387 7.00 6.72 -7.48
C ILE A 387 6.38 7.92 -8.22
N LEU A 388 5.46 7.68 -9.14
CA LEU A 388 4.77 8.75 -9.87
C LEU A 388 3.94 9.64 -8.95
N LEU A 389 3.27 9.06 -7.95
CA LEU A 389 2.48 9.82 -6.97
C LEU A 389 3.37 10.58 -5.98
N VAL A 390 4.49 10.00 -5.56
CA VAL A 390 5.53 10.67 -4.75
C VAL A 390 5.95 11.97 -5.43
N ASN A 391 6.30 11.91 -6.72
CA ASN A 391 6.71 13.08 -7.49
C ASN A 391 5.56 14.08 -7.70
N LYS A 392 4.32 13.58 -7.95
CA LYS A 392 3.15 14.42 -8.20
C LYS A 392 2.74 15.23 -6.97
N TYR A 393 2.75 14.59 -5.80
CA TYR A 393 2.27 15.20 -4.56
C TYR A 393 3.39 15.77 -3.69
N ASN A 394 4.65 15.52 -4.04
CA ASN A 394 5.84 15.86 -3.24
C ASN A 394 5.72 15.33 -1.81
N LYS A 395 5.40 14.04 -1.69
CA LYS A 395 5.21 13.31 -0.42
C LYS A 395 6.03 12.03 -0.42
N THR A 396 6.34 11.50 0.78
CA THR A 396 7.08 10.24 0.86
C THR A 396 6.22 9.04 0.40
N PRO A 397 6.84 7.92 -0.02
CA PRO A 397 6.09 6.72 -0.38
C PRO A 397 5.17 6.22 0.74
N GLY A 398 5.62 6.33 2.00
CA GLY A 398 4.81 6.01 3.18
C GLY A 398 3.57 6.88 3.27
N GLN A 399 3.72 8.19 3.11
CA GLN A 399 2.60 9.14 3.13
C GLN A 399 1.60 8.88 2.00
N ILE A 400 2.06 8.54 0.80
CA ILE A 400 1.18 8.20 -0.35
C ILE A 400 0.31 6.98 -0.01
N ILE A 401 0.91 5.92 0.51
CA ILE A 401 0.18 4.68 0.82
C ILE A 401 -0.78 4.88 1.99
N LEU A 402 -0.34 5.55 3.06
CA LEU A 402 -1.19 5.85 4.21
C LEU A 402 -2.37 6.77 3.83
N ASN A 403 -2.14 7.77 2.97
CA ASN A 403 -3.21 8.62 2.45
C ASN A 403 -4.24 7.80 1.65
N TRP A 404 -3.77 6.85 0.82
CA TRP A 404 -4.66 5.94 0.08
C TRP A 404 -5.54 5.10 1.02
N GLU A 405 -5.01 4.62 2.16
CA GLU A 405 -5.80 3.88 3.15
C GLU A 405 -6.84 4.77 3.81
N VAL A 406 -6.42 5.93 4.31
CA VAL A 406 -7.30 6.88 4.99
C VAL A 406 -8.42 7.38 4.06
N ALA A 407 -8.10 7.69 2.81
CA ALA A 407 -9.10 8.11 1.81
C ALA A 407 -10.17 7.04 1.56
N GLN A 408 -9.88 5.77 1.83
CA GLN A 408 -10.83 4.67 1.76
C GLN A 408 -11.55 4.39 3.09
N GLY A 409 -11.32 5.22 4.10
CA GLY A 409 -11.88 5.05 5.44
C GLY A 409 -11.21 3.95 6.27
N ILE A 410 -9.99 3.52 5.92
CA ILE A 410 -9.19 2.53 6.63
C ILE A 410 -8.32 3.24 7.67
N ILE A 411 -8.25 2.70 8.88
CA ILE A 411 -7.36 3.17 9.94
C ILE A 411 -6.02 2.46 9.76
N ALA A 412 -4.92 3.19 9.72
CA ALA A 412 -3.59 2.64 9.49
C ALA A 412 -2.72 2.68 10.75
N ILE A 413 -2.06 1.57 11.08
CA ILE A 413 -1.17 1.46 12.23
C ILE A 413 0.26 1.03 11.81
N PRO A 414 1.00 1.90 11.07
CA PRO A 414 2.37 1.62 10.73
C PRO A 414 3.26 1.53 11.97
N GLY A 415 4.17 0.56 11.97
CA GLY A 415 5.20 0.42 12.99
C GLY A 415 6.52 1.05 12.54
N SER A 416 7.23 1.71 13.44
CA SER A 416 8.58 2.21 13.20
C SER A 416 9.40 2.26 14.48
N SER A 417 10.67 1.86 14.40
CA SER A 417 11.66 2.10 15.46
C SER A 417 12.30 3.50 15.37
N ASN A 418 12.05 4.24 14.30
CA ASN A 418 12.51 5.62 14.14
C ASN A 418 11.43 6.58 14.65
N PRO A 419 11.68 7.36 15.71
CA PRO A 419 10.71 8.30 16.27
C PRO A 419 10.24 9.36 15.27
N LYS A 420 11.11 9.85 14.40
CA LYS A 420 10.78 10.89 13.39
C LYS A 420 9.70 10.42 12.39
N ARG A 421 9.50 9.12 12.22
CA ARG A 421 8.49 8.58 11.31
C ARG A 421 7.06 8.72 11.83
N ALA A 422 6.86 8.95 13.12
CA ALA A 422 5.52 9.21 13.65
C ALA A 422 4.94 10.51 13.05
N GLU A 423 5.75 11.57 13.05
CA GLU A 423 5.40 12.85 12.43
C GLU A 423 5.22 12.72 10.91
N GLU A 424 6.15 12.04 10.23
CA GLU A 424 6.06 11.76 8.80
C GLU A 424 4.74 11.04 8.44
N ASN A 425 4.40 9.98 9.19
CA ASN A 425 3.19 9.20 8.93
C ASN A 425 1.91 10.04 9.13
N LEU A 426 1.88 10.88 10.16
CA LEU A 426 0.76 11.80 10.37
C LEU A 426 0.60 12.77 9.19
N GLY A 427 1.69 13.15 8.51
CA GLY A 427 1.68 13.96 7.30
C GLY A 427 0.91 13.38 6.11
N ALA A 428 0.52 12.11 6.20
CA ALA A 428 -0.40 11.50 5.24
C ALA A 428 -1.80 12.15 5.23
N LEU A 429 -2.17 12.86 6.29
CA LEU A 429 -3.46 13.56 6.41
C LEU A 429 -3.43 14.98 5.81
N ASP A 430 -2.27 15.50 5.45
CA ASP A 430 -2.07 16.90 5.08
C ASP A 430 -2.25 17.15 3.57
N PHE A 431 -2.72 16.19 2.81
CA PHE A 431 -3.02 16.32 1.38
C PHE A 431 -4.11 15.35 0.96
N GLU A 432 -4.70 15.59 -0.20
CA GLU A 432 -5.76 14.77 -0.78
C GLU A 432 -5.34 14.31 -2.17
N MET A 433 -5.40 13.02 -2.43
CA MET A 433 -5.19 12.45 -3.76
C MET A 433 -6.48 12.44 -4.57
N SER A 434 -6.37 12.63 -5.88
CA SER A 434 -7.53 12.50 -6.77
C SER A 434 -8.05 11.05 -6.78
N GLU A 435 -9.36 10.87 -7.12
CA GLU A 435 -9.93 9.53 -7.24
C GLU A 435 -9.21 8.64 -8.27
N GLU A 436 -8.69 9.24 -9.35
CA GLU A 436 -7.93 8.53 -10.38
C GLU A 436 -6.62 7.98 -9.80
N ASP A 437 -5.92 8.80 -9.02
CA ASP A 437 -4.68 8.42 -8.36
C ASP A 437 -4.91 7.35 -7.30
N LEU A 438 -5.94 7.47 -6.49
CA LEU A 438 -6.33 6.43 -5.52
C LEU A 438 -6.63 5.10 -6.22
N LYS A 439 -7.35 5.12 -7.35
CA LYS A 439 -7.63 3.92 -8.15
C LYS A 439 -6.38 3.30 -8.76
N SER A 440 -5.35 4.09 -9.06
CA SER A 440 -4.08 3.57 -9.61
C SER A 440 -3.34 2.65 -8.64
N LEU A 441 -3.54 2.83 -7.33
CA LEU A 441 -2.97 1.98 -6.28
C LEU A 441 -3.79 0.70 -6.02
N ASN A 442 -5.03 0.61 -6.49
CA ASN A 442 -5.87 -0.58 -6.34
C ASN A 442 -5.50 -1.73 -7.32
N VAL A 443 -4.65 -1.45 -8.31
CA VAL A 443 -4.43 -2.33 -9.49
C VAL A 443 -3.23 -3.25 -9.33
N PHE A 444 -2.60 -3.30 -8.14
CA PHE A 444 -1.40 -4.13 -7.98
C PHE A 444 -1.59 -5.65 -8.18
N GLY A 445 -2.70 -6.14 -8.67
CA GLY A 445 -2.94 -7.49 -9.21
C GLY A 445 -2.24 -8.70 -8.55
N LYS A 446 -1.34 -8.43 -7.62
CA LYS A 446 -0.51 -9.39 -6.91
C LYS A 446 -1.05 -9.50 -5.48
N LYS A 447 -1.85 -10.51 -5.22
CA LYS A 447 -2.28 -10.83 -3.85
C LYS A 447 -1.08 -11.31 -3.04
N LYS A 448 -0.32 -10.39 -2.45
CA LYS A 448 0.80 -10.71 -1.57
C LYS A 448 0.40 -10.51 -0.13
N LYS A 449 0.27 -11.58 0.62
CA LYS A 449 0.06 -11.60 2.06
C LYS A 449 1.41 -11.78 2.75
N PHE A 450 1.73 -10.91 3.70
CA PHE A 450 3.00 -10.93 4.44
C PHE A 450 2.84 -11.56 5.83
N CYS A 451 1.66 -11.49 6.44
CA CYS A 451 1.39 -12.13 7.71
C CYS A 451 1.03 -13.60 7.51
N GLY A 452 2.04 -14.48 7.54
CA GLY A 452 1.82 -15.92 7.57
C GLY A 452 1.42 -16.37 8.98
N CYS A 453 0.18 -16.87 9.14
CA CYS A 453 -0.28 -17.45 10.40
C CYS A 453 0.25 -18.89 10.65
N LYS A 454 0.80 -19.54 9.62
CA LYS A 454 1.36 -20.88 9.69
C LYS A 454 2.35 -21.10 10.84
N ARG A 455 3.17 -20.08 11.16
CA ARG A 455 4.13 -20.18 12.27
C ARG A 455 3.46 -20.23 13.66
N PHE A 456 2.21 -19.74 13.79
CA PHE A 456 1.47 -19.77 15.04
C PHE A 456 0.55 -20.98 15.16
N PHE A 457 0.03 -21.44 14.03
CA PHE A 457 -1.03 -22.47 13.97
C PHE A 457 -0.60 -23.75 13.23
N GLY A 458 0.65 -23.86 12.79
CA GLY A 458 1.12 -24.99 11.98
C GLY A 458 0.53 -25.03 10.56
N MET A 459 -0.57 -24.33 10.31
CA MET A 459 -1.26 -24.22 9.02
C MET A 459 -1.74 -22.78 8.76
N ASP A 460 -2.08 -22.45 7.52
CA ASP A 460 -2.70 -21.17 7.20
C ASP A 460 -4.22 -21.24 7.43
N ILE A 461 -4.68 -20.70 8.56
CA ILE A 461 -6.10 -20.64 8.92
C ILE A 461 -6.84 -19.47 8.27
N MET A 462 -6.16 -18.69 7.45
CA MET A 462 -6.67 -17.51 6.75
C MET A 462 -6.66 -17.70 5.23
N ALA A 463 -6.45 -18.92 4.77
CA ALA A 463 -6.43 -19.26 3.33
C ALA A 463 -7.80 -19.13 2.66
#